data_7e30754a098b39c3b6671caa1eea9a60
#
_entry.id   7e30754a098b39c3b6671caa1eea9a60
#
_cell.length_a   1.000
_cell.length_b   1.000
_cell.length_c   1.000
_cell.angle_alpha   90.00
_cell.angle_beta   90.00
_cell.angle_gamma   90.00
#
_symmetry.space_group_name_H-M   'P 1'
#
loop_
_entity.id
_entity.type
_entity.pdbx_description
1 polymer ?
#
loop_
_entity_poly.entity_id
_entity_poly.type
_entity_poly.pdbx_seq_one_letter_code
_entity_poly.pdbx_strand_id
1 'polypeptide(L)'
;DIWVIEDRPLFADNAKRQGADHVICGDYKKTLARLEPQADDYYVCMTRGHRFDMECLTEIFRKPYAYVGMMGSKKRAAIVKKDLEESGFSQETISGLHSPIGLAIGGQTPEEIALSVISEIVKCKNERTGCTQVDKEVLDALIEAAKQRVSEVRKTETQQAGVQETDTQASDEKYILCTIIKKNGSAPRGV
;
A
#
# COMPACT_ATOMS: atom_id res chain seq x y z
N ASP A 1 -2.21 11.11 9.93
CA ASP A 1 -0.79 11.42 9.64
C ASP A 1 -0.18 10.33 8.76
N ILE A 2 0.66 10.74 7.82
CA ILE A 2 1.41 9.85 6.91
C ILE A 2 2.86 9.76 7.42
N TRP A 3 3.27 8.56 7.77
CA TRP A 3 4.64 8.25 8.17
C TRP A 3 5.34 7.49 7.06
N VAL A 4 6.56 7.89 6.74
CA VAL A 4 7.41 7.21 5.76
C VAL A 4 8.71 6.78 6.41
N ILE A 5 9.04 5.49 6.28
CA ILE A 5 10.33 4.94 6.63
C ILE A 5 11.04 4.57 5.34
N GLU A 6 12.21 5.12 5.11
CA GLU A 6 13.00 4.88 3.89
C GLU A 6 14.49 4.80 4.25
N ASP A 7 15.19 3.81 3.75
CA ASP A 7 16.62 3.59 4.06
C ASP A 7 17.56 4.48 3.23
N ARG A 8 17.06 5.11 2.17
CA ARG A 8 17.84 5.93 1.24
C ARG A 8 17.54 7.43 1.43
N PRO A 9 18.56 8.24 1.75
CA PRO A 9 18.36 9.67 2.04
C PRO A 9 17.61 10.45 0.94
N LEU A 10 17.97 10.22 -0.32
CA LEU A 10 17.35 10.92 -1.45
C LEU A 10 15.84 10.66 -1.56
N PHE A 11 15.41 9.42 -1.29
CA PHE A 11 13.99 9.05 -1.36
C PHE A 11 13.24 9.50 -0.10
N ALA A 12 13.89 9.51 1.05
CA ALA A 12 13.34 10.11 2.26
C ALA A 12 13.07 11.62 2.07
N ASP A 13 14.03 12.35 1.46
CA ASP A 13 13.83 13.76 1.10
C ASP A 13 12.68 13.95 0.11
N ASN A 14 12.55 13.07 -0.89
CA ASN A 14 11.44 13.11 -1.83
C ASN A 14 10.09 12.88 -1.12
N ALA A 15 9.99 11.91 -0.22
CA ALA A 15 8.77 11.66 0.54
C ALA A 15 8.34 12.90 1.33
N LYS A 16 9.29 13.61 1.94
CA LYS A 16 9.04 14.86 2.64
C LYS A 16 8.52 15.95 1.71
N ARG A 17 9.10 16.10 0.52
CA ARG A 17 8.66 17.08 -0.50
C ARG A 17 7.25 16.75 -1.04
N GLN A 18 6.89 15.47 -1.08
CA GLN A 18 5.58 15.00 -1.52
C GLN A 18 4.49 15.11 -0.44
N GLY A 19 4.81 15.63 0.74
CA GLY A 19 3.84 15.95 1.79
C GLY A 19 3.64 14.85 2.83
N ALA A 20 4.60 13.95 3.03
CA ALA A 20 4.58 13.06 4.19
C ALA A 20 4.74 13.88 5.48
N ASP A 21 3.88 13.61 6.49
CA ASP A 21 3.88 14.34 7.76
C ASP A 21 5.14 14.03 8.56
N HIS A 22 5.57 12.77 8.53
CA HIS A 22 6.76 12.29 9.25
C HIS A 22 7.61 11.41 8.35
N VAL A 23 8.89 11.70 8.26
CA VAL A 23 9.85 10.92 7.47
C VAL A 23 11.03 10.50 8.33
N ILE A 24 11.28 9.21 8.40
CA ILE A 24 12.42 8.63 9.12
C ILE A 24 13.33 7.98 8.10
N CYS A 25 14.53 8.54 7.92
CA CYS A 25 15.56 7.94 7.09
C CYS A 25 16.39 6.98 7.94
N GLY A 26 16.26 5.67 7.68
CA GLY A 26 16.97 4.67 8.47
C GLY A 26 16.60 3.23 8.15
N ASP A 27 17.21 2.32 8.89
CA ASP A 27 16.97 0.88 8.80
C ASP A 27 15.51 0.54 9.17
N TYR A 28 14.83 -0.20 8.33
CA TYR A 28 13.41 -0.54 8.50
C TYR A 28 13.14 -1.27 9.81
N LYS A 29 13.91 -2.33 10.07
CA LYS A 29 13.71 -3.16 11.26
C LYS A 29 13.93 -2.37 12.54
N LYS A 30 15.04 -1.63 12.62
CA LYS A 30 15.38 -0.83 13.82
C LYS A 30 14.38 0.30 14.05
N THR A 31 13.89 0.90 12.98
CA THR A 31 12.90 1.98 13.07
C THR A 31 11.56 1.43 13.53
N LEU A 32 11.06 0.38 12.87
CA LEU A 32 9.81 -0.27 13.23
C LEU A 32 9.84 -0.80 14.67
N ALA A 33 10.96 -1.37 15.12
CA ALA A 33 11.09 -1.87 16.50
C ALA A 33 10.88 -0.78 17.55
N ARG A 34 11.26 0.48 17.25
CA ARG A 34 11.16 1.64 18.17
C ARG A 34 9.83 2.37 18.11
N LEU A 35 9.04 2.17 17.06
CA LEU A 35 7.72 2.78 16.96
C LEU A 35 6.77 2.16 17.99
N GLU A 36 5.94 3.00 18.57
CA GLU A 36 4.85 2.60 19.46
C GLU A 36 3.54 2.62 18.67
N PRO A 37 3.17 1.52 18.01
CA PRO A 37 2.00 1.49 17.15
C PRO A 37 0.71 1.43 17.97
N GLN A 38 -0.36 1.91 17.34
CA GLN A 38 -1.71 1.84 17.87
C GLN A 38 -2.50 0.73 17.13
N ALA A 39 -3.57 0.26 17.75
CA ALA A 39 -4.43 -0.76 17.15
C ALA A 39 -5.20 -0.28 15.91
N ASP A 40 -5.17 1.01 15.62
CA ASP A 40 -5.77 1.64 14.45
C ASP A 40 -4.73 2.12 13.41
N ASP A 41 -3.47 1.71 13.54
CA ASP A 41 -2.43 1.99 12.56
C ASP A 41 -2.56 1.10 11.32
N TYR A 42 -2.30 1.67 10.15
CA TYR A 42 -2.34 1.02 8.84
C TYR A 42 -0.93 0.96 8.26
N TYR A 43 -0.49 -0.22 7.86
CA TYR A 43 0.84 -0.42 7.30
C TYR A 43 0.77 -0.77 5.83
N VAL A 44 1.60 -0.11 5.02
CA VAL A 44 1.79 -0.38 3.59
C VAL A 44 3.26 -0.66 3.34
N CYS A 45 3.58 -1.92 3.06
CA CYS A 45 4.93 -2.36 2.73
C CYS A 45 5.16 -2.28 1.23
N MET A 46 6.03 -1.36 0.81
CA MET A 46 6.42 -1.13 -0.59
C MET A 46 7.94 -1.20 -0.73
N THR A 47 8.55 -2.27 -0.21
CA THR A 47 9.99 -2.37 -0.16
C THR A 47 10.60 -2.90 -1.46
N ARG A 48 11.89 -2.65 -1.66
CA ARG A 48 12.63 -3.05 -2.88
C ARG A 48 12.86 -4.54 -3.05
N GLY A 49 12.60 -5.34 -2.05
CA GLY A 49 12.94 -6.75 -2.13
C GLY A 49 12.43 -7.58 -0.98
N HIS A 50 12.35 -8.86 -1.25
CA HIS A 50 11.83 -9.87 -0.34
C HIS A 50 12.42 -9.80 1.09
N ARG A 51 13.72 -9.56 1.20
CA ARG A 51 14.40 -9.43 2.49
C ARG A 51 13.79 -8.31 3.33
N PHE A 52 13.61 -7.14 2.75
CA PHE A 52 13.04 -5.99 3.46
C PHE A 52 11.57 -6.16 3.77
N ASP A 53 10.81 -6.84 2.89
CA ASP A 53 9.42 -7.21 3.20
C ASP A 53 9.36 -8.05 4.48
N MET A 54 10.18 -9.10 4.56
CA MET A 54 10.22 -9.98 5.73
C MET A 54 10.66 -9.25 7.00
N GLU A 55 11.68 -8.36 6.90
CA GLU A 55 12.11 -7.52 8.01
C GLU A 55 10.97 -6.63 8.52
N CYS A 56 10.22 -5.98 7.62
CA CYS A 56 9.09 -5.13 7.97
C CYS A 56 7.93 -5.94 8.57
N LEU A 57 7.47 -6.96 7.87
CA LEU A 57 6.30 -7.75 8.27
C LEU A 57 6.52 -8.47 9.61
N THR A 58 7.73 -8.99 9.83
CA THR A 58 8.07 -9.62 11.10
C THR A 58 7.96 -8.66 12.29
N GLU A 59 8.37 -7.40 12.12
CA GLU A 59 8.26 -6.41 13.18
C GLU A 59 6.81 -5.91 13.35
N ILE A 60 6.08 -5.72 12.25
CA ILE A 60 4.69 -5.25 12.27
C ILE A 60 3.77 -6.29 12.93
N PHE A 61 3.88 -7.56 12.55
CA PHE A 61 3.00 -8.62 13.08
C PHE A 61 3.19 -8.95 14.56
N ARG A 62 4.23 -8.44 15.20
CA ARG A 62 4.45 -8.54 16.65
C ARG A 62 3.74 -7.45 17.45
N LYS A 63 3.08 -6.53 16.78
CA LYS A 63 2.51 -5.30 17.36
C LYS A 63 1.04 -5.17 16.97
N PRO A 64 0.26 -4.34 17.68
CA PRO A 64 -1.11 -4.07 17.25
C PRO A 64 -1.13 -3.30 15.92
N TYR A 65 -2.12 -3.59 15.07
CA TYR A 65 -2.36 -2.91 13.80
C TYR A 65 -3.83 -3.03 13.38
N ALA A 66 -4.25 -2.12 12.51
CA ALA A 66 -5.55 -2.17 11.87
C ALA A 66 -5.52 -2.91 10.53
N TYR A 67 -4.43 -2.73 9.78
CA TYR A 67 -4.28 -3.22 8.42
C TYR A 67 -2.80 -3.38 8.08
N VAL A 68 -2.48 -4.42 7.34
CA VAL A 68 -1.15 -4.63 6.77
C VAL A 68 -1.30 -5.06 5.32
N GLY A 69 -0.78 -4.24 4.42
CA GLY A 69 -0.73 -4.53 3.00
C GLY A 69 0.69 -4.59 2.47
N MET A 70 0.97 -5.48 1.53
CA MET A 70 2.28 -5.61 0.90
C MET A 70 2.17 -5.56 -0.61
N MET A 71 2.96 -4.67 -1.23
CA MET A 71 3.08 -4.59 -2.67
C MET A 71 3.91 -5.76 -3.20
N GLY A 72 3.38 -6.44 -4.20
CA GLY A 72 4.10 -7.53 -4.86
C GLY A 72 3.23 -8.32 -5.80
N SER A 73 3.87 -9.13 -6.66
CA SER A 73 3.16 -10.09 -7.50
C SER A 73 2.54 -11.22 -6.66
N LYS A 74 1.55 -11.92 -7.20
CA LYS A 74 0.98 -13.13 -6.57
C LYS A 74 2.05 -14.15 -6.18
N LYS A 75 3.08 -14.32 -7.05
CA LYS A 75 4.20 -15.22 -6.77
C LYS A 75 5.00 -14.75 -5.55
N ARG A 76 5.31 -13.45 -5.46
CA ARG A 76 6.03 -12.88 -4.31
C ARG A 76 5.21 -12.99 -3.02
N ALA A 77 3.91 -12.71 -3.11
CA ALA A 77 2.99 -12.87 -1.97
C ALA A 77 2.98 -14.31 -1.42
N ALA A 78 2.96 -15.32 -2.30
CA ALA A 78 2.99 -16.72 -1.89
C ALA A 78 4.30 -17.08 -1.18
N ILE A 79 5.45 -16.60 -1.68
CA ILE A 79 6.76 -16.82 -1.05
C ILE A 79 6.79 -16.19 0.35
N VAL A 80 6.39 -14.90 0.47
CA VAL A 80 6.37 -14.20 1.76
C VAL A 80 5.48 -14.90 2.77
N LYS A 81 4.28 -15.33 2.36
CA LYS A 81 3.36 -16.05 3.25
C LYS A 81 3.97 -17.36 3.76
N LYS A 82 4.65 -18.08 2.91
CA LYS A 82 5.37 -19.33 3.30
C LYS A 82 6.49 -19.03 4.31
N ASP A 83 7.30 -18.01 4.05
CA ASP A 83 8.42 -17.65 4.93
C ASP A 83 7.93 -17.11 6.30
N LEU A 84 6.76 -16.45 6.34
CA LEU A 84 6.11 -16.07 7.58
C LEU A 84 5.64 -17.30 8.38
N GLU A 85 5.08 -18.31 7.71
CA GLU A 85 4.71 -19.59 8.32
C GLU A 85 5.93 -20.30 8.89
N GLU A 86 7.00 -20.40 8.10
CA GLU A 86 8.29 -20.97 8.55
C GLU A 86 8.92 -20.19 9.73
N SER A 87 8.61 -18.89 9.81
CA SER A 87 9.03 -18.01 10.93
C SER A 87 8.12 -18.12 12.16
N GLY A 88 7.10 -18.99 12.14
CA GLY A 88 6.24 -19.29 13.29
C GLY A 88 5.02 -18.37 13.46
N PHE A 89 4.65 -17.56 12.46
CA PHE A 89 3.42 -16.79 12.52
C PHE A 89 2.19 -17.67 12.28
N SER A 90 1.09 -17.36 12.96
CA SER A 90 -0.16 -18.11 12.80
C SER A 90 -0.80 -17.92 11.44
N GLN A 91 -1.54 -18.92 10.98
CA GLN A 91 -2.31 -18.81 9.72
C GLN A 91 -3.32 -17.66 9.75
N GLU A 92 -3.86 -17.33 10.92
CA GLU A 92 -4.74 -16.18 11.12
C GLU A 92 -4.01 -14.87 10.80
N THR A 93 -2.81 -14.67 11.37
CA THR A 93 -1.96 -13.51 11.09
C THR A 93 -1.60 -13.42 9.60
N ILE A 94 -1.20 -14.55 8.99
CA ILE A 94 -0.78 -14.62 7.59
C ILE A 94 -1.96 -14.34 6.64
N SER A 95 -3.16 -14.82 6.98
CA SER A 95 -4.37 -14.56 6.19
C SER A 95 -4.80 -13.09 6.24
N GLY A 96 -4.48 -12.38 7.33
CA GLY A 96 -4.70 -10.94 7.46
C GLY A 96 -3.76 -10.07 6.62
N LEU A 97 -2.73 -10.65 5.98
CA LEU A 97 -1.87 -9.92 5.06
C LEU A 97 -2.55 -9.70 3.71
N HIS A 98 -2.83 -8.44 3.40
CA HIS A 98 -3.33 -8.02 2.08
C HIS A 98 -2.20 -8.00 1.07
N SER A 99 -2.06 -9.08 0.28
CA SER A 99 -1.01 -9.19 -0.74
C SER A 99 -1.45 -10.14 -1.87
N PRO A 100 -1.39 -9.68 -3.10
CA PRO A 100 -1.05 -8.32 -3.58
C PRO A 100 -1.97 -7.25 -2.97
N ILE A 101 -1.37 -6.12 -2.56
CA ILE A 101 -2.12 -5.00 -1.98
C ILE A 101 -3.01 -4.31 -3.03
N GLY A 102 -4.16 -3.82 -2.60
CA GLY A 102 -5.08 -3.03 -3.42
C GLY A 102 -6.21 -3.83 -4.03
N LEU A 103 -7.32 -3.16 -4.30
CA LEU A 103 -8.46 -3.74 -5.00
C LEU A 103 -8.09 -4.05 -6.45
N ALA A 104 -8.64 -5.15 -6.99
CA ALA A 104 -8.39 -5.59 -8.37
C ALA A 104 -9.15 -4.72 -9.39
N ILE A 105 -8.72 -3.45 -9.54
CA ILE A 105 -9.31 -2.50 -10.51
C ILE A 105 -8.64 -2.51 -11.88
N GLY A 106 -7.59 -3.31 -12.05
CA GLY A 106 -6.85 -3.41 -13.32
C GLY A 106 -5.87 -2.25 -13.57
N GLY A 107 -5.51 -1.48 -12.53
CA GLY A 107 -4.57 -0.37 -12.62
C GLY A 107 -3.17 -0.80 -13.08
N GLN A 108 -2.54 0.03 -13.90
CA GLN A 108 -1.19 -0.18 -14.43
C GLN A 108 -0.25 0.99 -14.12
N THR A 109 -0.78 2.21 -14.00
CA THR A 109 0.02 3.36 -13.65
C THR A 109 0.23 3.45 -12.12
N PRO A 110 1.29 4.12 -11.64
CA PRO A 110 1.50 4.32 -10.20
C PRO A 110 0.30 4.95 -9.50
N GLU A 111 -0.37 5.90 -10.13
CA GLU A 111 -1.54 6.61 -9.61
C GLU A 111 -2.76 5.67 -9.47
N GLU A 112 -2.98 4.82 -10.47
CA GLU A 112 -4.05 3.81 -10.44
C GLU A 112 -3.80 2.75 -9.36
N ILE A 113 -2.54 2.34 -9.21
CA ILE A 113 -2.12 1.43 -8.14
C ILE A 113 -2.34 2.10 -6.77
N ALA A 114 -1.94 3.35 -6.61
CA ALA A 114 -2.16 4.10 -5.37
C ALA A 114 -3.66 4.21 -5.06
N LEU A 115 -4.50 4.50 -6.05
CA LEU A 115 -5.96 4.53 -5.90
C LEU A 115 -6.51 3.18 -5.43
N SER A 116 -6.04 2.08 -6.00
CA SER A 116 -6.47 0.73 -5.61
C SER A 116 -6.12 0.42 -4.16
N VAL A 117 -4.92 0.81 -3.72
CA VAL A 117 -4.43 0.64 -2.35
C VAL A 117 -5.26 1.45 -1.36
N ILE A 118 -5.47 2.74 -1.63
CA ILE A 118 -6.28 3.62 -0.78
C ILE A 118 -7.72 3.11 -0.68
N SER A 119 -8.29 2.66 -1.79
CA SER A 119 -9.66 2.11 -1.80
C SER A 119 -9.78 0.85 -0.93
N GLU A 120 -8.79 -0.04 -0.96
CA GLU A 120 -8.75 -1.22 -0.07
C GLU A 120 -8.65 -0.81 1.40
N ILE A 121 -7.77 0.13 1.73
CA ILE A 121 -7.62 0.65 3.10
C ILE A 121 -8.93 1.25 3.61
N VAL A 122 -9.60 2.09 2.80
CA VAL A 122 -10.89 2.69 3.15
C VAL A 122 -11.95 1.61 3.35
N LYS A 123 -12.00 0.60 2.49
CA LYS A 123 -12.90 -0.54 2.64
C LYS A 123 -12.67 -1.25 3.97
N CYS A 124 -11.44 -1.67 4.25
CA CYS A 124 -11.10 -2.37 5.50
C CYS A 124 -11.40 -1.52 6.75
N LYS A 125 -11.13 -0.21 6.67
CA LYS A 125 -11.47 0.72 7.76
C LYS A 125 -12.98 0.73 8.03
N ASN A 126 -13.81 0.85 7.00
CA ASN A 126 -15.26 0.94 7.13
C ASN A 126 -15.86 -0.38 7.62
N GLU A 127 -15.34 -1.52 7.18
CA GLU A 127 -15.74 -2.85 7.66
C GLU A 127 -15.45 -3.01 9.16
N ARG A 128 -14.30 -2.53 9.66
CA ARG A 128 -13.95 -2.58 11.09
C ARG A 128 -14.80 -1.65 11.96
N THR A 129 -15.16 -0.49 11.46
CA THR A 129 -15.94 0.49 12.23
C THR A 129 -17.44 0.23 12.19
N GLY A 130 -17.89 -0.83 11.51
CA GLY A 130 -19.32 -1.12 11.31
C GLY A 130 -20.03 -0.06 10.46
N CYS A 131 -19.26 0.82 9.81
CA CYS A 131 -19.79 1.85 8.92
C CYS A 131 -20.09 1.21 7.56
N THR A 132 -21.10 0.37 7.51
CA THR A 132 -21.62 -0.29 6.30
C THR A 132 -22.51 0.62 5.46
N GLN A 133 -22.28 1.93 5.45
CA GLN A 133 -23.11 2.88 4.72
C GLN A 133 -22.62 3.20 3.29
N VAL A 134 -21.76 2.38 2.71
CA VAL A 134 -21.69 2.31 1.25
C VAL A 134 -22.38 1.01 0.87
N ASP A 135 -23.59 1.11 0.33
CA ASP A 135 -24.27 -0.03 -0.27
C ASP A 135 -23.28 -0.78 -1.14
N LYS A 136 -23.20 -2.09 -0.98
CA LYS A 136 -22.30 -2.93 -1.79
C LYS A 136 -22.47 -2.63 -3.29
N GLU A 137 -23.71 -2.34 -3.69
CA GLU A 137 -24.06 -1.91 -5.05
C GLU A 137 -23.36 -0.59 -5.45
N VAL A 138 -23.25 0.38 -4.55
CA VAL A 138 -22.57 1.66 -4.81
C VAL A 138 -21.06 1.45 -4.89
N LEU A 139 -20.49 0.60 -4.04
CA LEU A 139 -19.07 0.26 -4.10
C LEU A 139 -18.74 -0.50 -5.39
N ASP A 140 -19.55 -1.47 -5.76
CA ASP A 140 -19.40 -2.23 -7.00
C ASP A 140 -19.56 -1.31 -8.23
N ALA A 141 -20.50 -0.36 -8.20
CA ALA A 141 -20.68 0.65 -9.24
C ALA A 141 -19.49 1.61 -9.35
N LEU A 142 -18.89 2.03 -8.22
CA LEU A 142 -17.69 2.86 -8.22
C LEU A 142 -16.47 2.12 -8.75
N ILE A 143 -16.31 0.85 -8.40
CA ILE A 143 -15.26 -0.01 -8.93
C ILE A 143 -15.41 -0.18 -10.45
N GLU A 144 -16.64 -0.39 -10.93
CA GLU A 144 -16.91 -0.55 -12.35
C GLU A 144 -16.70 0.77 -13.12
N ALA A 145 -17.12 1.90 -12.57
CA ALA A 145 -16.87 3.21 -13.14
C ALA A 145 -15.35 3.55 -13.21
N ALA A 146 -14.59 3.15 -12.20
CA ALA A 146 -13.13 3.29 -12.21
C ALA A 146 -12.49 2.43 -13.31
N LYS A 147 -12.92 1.17 -13.48
CA LYS A 147 -12.45 0.30 -14.57
C LYS A 147 -12.76 0.87 -15.95
N GLN A 148 -13.96 1.44 -16.14
CA GLN A 148 -14.35 2.06 -17.40
C GLN A 148 -13.49 3.28 -17.73
N ARG A 149 -13.23 4.17 -16.77
CA ARG A 149 -12.34 5.32 -16.96
C ARG A 149 -10.91 4.91 -17.32
N VAL A 150 -10.38 3.89 -16.65
CA VAL A 150 -9.06 3.32 -16.99
C VAL A 150 -9.04 2.81 -18.43
N SER A 151 -10.11 2.14 -18.89
CA SER A 151 -10.21 1.66 -20.26
C SER A 151 -10.35 2.78 -21.31
N GLU A 152 -11.00 3.90 -20.96
CA GLU A 152 -11.15 5.07 -21.83
C GLU A 152 -9.83 5.83 -21.98
N VAL A 153 -9.09 6.04 -20.87
CA VAL A 153 -7.76 6.67 -20.91
C VAL A 153 -6.81 5.87 -21.80
N ARG A 154 -6.81 4.55 -21.69
CA ARG A 154 -6.00 3.67 -22.58
C ARG A 154 -6.36 3.83 -24.05
N LYS A 155 -7.65 3.93 -24.41
CA LYS A 155 -8.07 4.11 -25.81
C LYS A 155 -7.61 5.45 -26.36
N THR A 156 -7.60 6.50 -25.54
CA THR A 156 -7.17 7.84 -25.92
C THR A 156 -5.64 7.89 -26.12
N GLU A 157 -4.88 7.23 -25.27
CA GLU A 157 -3.42 7.15 -25.40
C GLU A 157 -3.00 6.30 -26.62
N THR A 158 -3.71 5.20 -26.92
CA THR A 158 -3.45 4.38 -28.11
C THR A 158 -3.78 5.13 -29.41
N GLN A 159 -4.72 6.07 -29.40
CA GLN A 159 -5.04 6.90 -30.57
C GLN A 159 -4.06 8.07 -30.76
N GLN A 160 -3.38 8.54 -29.71
CA GLN A 160 -2.36 9.59 -29.79
C GLN A 160 -0.95 9.06 -30.04
N ALA A 161 -0.68 7.78 -29.82
CA ALA A 161 0.60 7.12 -30.04
C ALA A 161 0.82 6.65 -31.47
N GLY A 162 0.39 7.42 -32.45
CA GLY A 162 0.76 7.30 -33.87
C GLY A 162 2.15 7.87 -34.19
N VAL A 163 3.12 7.77 -33.28
CA VAL A 163 4.50 8.19 -33.50
C VAL A 163 5.44 7.04 -33.16
N GLN A 164 6.28 6.74 -34.13
CA GLN A 164 7.32 5.72 -34.23
C GLN A 164 8.03 5.40 -32.89
N GLU A 165 8.14 4.09 -32.62
CA GLU A 165 9.07 3.52 -31.65
C GLU A 165 10.50 4.00 -31.93
N THR A 166 10.99 4.87 -31.09
CA THR A 166 12.42 5.04 -30.91
C THR A 166 12.79 4.45 -29.55
N ASP A 167 13.62 3.40 -29.59
CA ASP A 167 14.27 2.80 -28.44
C ASP A 167 14.90 3.88 -27.56
N THR A 168 14.21 4.23 -26.48
CA THR A 168 14.81 4.92 -25.37
C THR A 168 14.74 3.96 -24.19
N GLN A 169 15.89 3.36 -23.87
CA GLN A 169 16.10 2.63 -22.63
C GLN A 169 15.77 3.57 -21.47
N ALA A 170 14.54 3.55 -21.00
CA ALA A 170 14.16 4.15 -19.74
C ALA A 170 14.74 3.26 -18.65
N SER A 171 15.65 3.81 -17.87
CA SER A 171 16.17 3.19 -16.66
C SER A 171 14.97 2.88 -15.73
N ASP A 172 14.72 1.60 -15.49
CA ASP A 172 13.70 1.08 -14.59
C ASP A 172 14.04 1.42 -13.11
N GLU A 173 14.03 2.68 -12.76
CA GLU A 173 14.06 3.10 -11.35
C GLU A 173 12.66 2.98 -10.76
N LYS A 174 12.32 1.78 -10.31
CA LYS A 174 11.10 1.54 -9.53
C LYS A 174 11.25 2.16 -8.15
N TYR A 175 10.51 3.22 -7.90
CA TYR A 175 10.41 3.87 -6.59
C TYR A 175 9.55 3.01 -5.66
N ILE A 176 10.09 2.63 -4.50
CA ILE A 176 9.35 1.85 -3.51
C ILE A 176 9.41 2.60 -2.19
N LEU A 177 8.24 3.06 -1.75
CA LEU A 177 8.02 3.78 -0.52
C LEU A 177 7.41 2.83 0.51
N CYS A 178 8.00 2.71 1.69
CA CYS A 178 7.33 2.09 2.84
C CYS A 178 6.58 3.21 3.56
N THR A 179 5.26 3.25 3.41
CA THR A 179 4.44 4.32 3.98
C THR A 179 3.60 3.75 5.11
N ILE A 180 3.75 4.31 6.30
CA ILE A 180 2.89 4.02 7.45
C ILE A 180 1.88 5.15 7.55
N ILE A 181 0.59 4.82 7.45
CA ILE A 181 -0.49 5.78 7.62
C ILE A 181 -0.99 5.68 9.06
N LYS A 182 -0.68 6.68 9.88
CA LYS A 182 -1.15 6.76 11.26
C LYS A 182 -2.26 7.80 11.38
N LYS A 183 -3.41 7.42 11.90
CA LYS A 183 -4.49 8.35 12.21
C LYS A 183 -4.49 8.67 13.71
N ASN A 184 -3.94 9.80 14.10
CA ASN A 184 -4.20 10.43 15.40
C ASN A 184 -5.24 11.54 15.19
N GLY A 185 -6.41 11.38 15.75
CA GLY A 185 -7.41 12.44 15.78
C GLY A 185 -8.77 11.89 16.23
N SER A 186 -9.19 12.27 17.42
CA SER A 186 -10.58 12.16 17.86
C SER A 186 -11.47 12.91 16.86
N ALA A 187 -12.46 12.20 16.30
CA ALA A 187 -13.50 12.85 15.51
C ALA A 187 -14.21 13.88 16.40
N PRO A 188 -14.48 15.11 15.93
CA PRO A 188 -15.34 16.02 16.67
C PRO A 188 -16.71 15.38 16.81
N ARG A 189 -17.19 15.28 18.05
CA ARG A 189 -18.58 14.89 18.30
C ARG A 189 -19.43 16.01 17.70
N GLY A 190 -20.22 15.66 16.68
CA GLY A 190 -21.20 16.56 16.13
C GLY A 190 -22.20 16.97 17.22
N VAL A 191 -22.47 18.24 17.26
CA VAL A 191 -23.59 18.87 17.96
C VAL A 191 -24.84 18.65 17.15
#